data_06a5a0ad712e1d623475c4f93a8c6c06
#
_entry.id   06a5a0ad712e1d623475c4f93a8c6c06
#
_cell.length_a   1.000
_cell.length_b   1.000
_cell.length_c   1.000
_cell.angle_alpha   90.00
_cell.angle_beta   90.00
_cell.angle_gamma   90.00
#
_symmetry.space_group_name_H-M   'P 1'
#
loop_
_entity.id
_entity.type
_entity.pdbx_description
1 polymer ?
#
loop_
_entity_poly.entity_id
_entity_poly.type
_entity_poly.pdbx_seq_one_letter_code
_entity_poly.pdbx_strand_id
1 'polypeptide(L)'
;EAVAAGVRVVVIDSDVDSSGVSVRIGTDNIAAGRMSGEAALDTAQEKIVVGIVNAYAETQNCREREQGFREVLLGDSRVKGIYAVNVSTDALEARLAAEKLLREHPEINVLIGFNEPLAVGVAQAVDSLGLTGQVHAVSFDSNINCIELLQTGAVAALVVQNSYAMG
;
A
#
# COMPACT_ATOMS: atom_id res chain seq x y z
N GLU A 1 -4.79 21.84 20.93
CA GLU A 1 -5.74 22.27 21.98
C GLU A 1 -5.64 21.37 23.21
N ALA A 2 -5.81 20.01 23.11
CA ALA A 2 -5.78 19.09 24.25
C ALA A 2 -4.49 19.19 25.07
N VAL A 3 -3.32 19.19 24.44
CA VAL A 3 -2.02 19.34 25.09
C VAL A 3 -1.92 20.69 25.85
N ALA A 4 -2.39 21.78 25.24
CA ALA A 4 -2.41 23.10 25.86
C ALA A 4 -3.35 23.16 27.08
N ALA A 5 -4.35 22.30 27.14
CA ALA A 5 -5.24 22.12 28.27
C ALA A 5 -4.70 21.17 29.37
N GLY A 6 -3.45 20.70 29.25
CA GLY A 6 -2.82 19.79 30.19
C GLY A 6 -3.27 18.33 30.07
N VAL A 7 -3.98 17.96 29.01
CA VAL A 7 -4.42 16.60 28.75
C VAL A 7 -3.26 15.78 28.19
N ARG A 8 -3.01 14.60 28.74
CA ARG A 8 -2.07 13.63 28.17
C ARG A 8 -2.64 13.03 26.89
N VAL A 9 -1.89 13.15 25.80
CA VAL A 9 -2.29 12.66 24.49
C VAL A 9 -1.46 11.41 24.15
N VAL A 10 -2.15 10.31 23.86
CA VAL A 10 -1.58 9.08 23.27
C VAL A 10 -2.13 8.97 21.87
N VAL A 11 -1.26 8.68 20.91
CA VAL A 11 -1.63 8.46 19.50
C VAL A 11 -1.44 7.00 19.17
N ILE A 12 -2.44 6.39 18.55
CA ILE A 12 -2.41 4.98 18.12
C ILE A 12 -2.68 4.95 16.61
N ASP A 13 -1.94 4.11 15.91
CA ASP A 13 -2.00 3.85 14.46
C ASP A 13 -1.50 5.05 13.63
N SER A 14 -2.31 6.04 13.37
CA SER A 14 -1.91 7.23 12.60
C SER A 14 -1.25 8.28 13.49
N ASP A 15 -0.11 8.80 13.07
CA ASP A 15 0.62 9.83 13.83
C ASP A 15 0.09 11.25 13.53
N VAL A 16 0.44 12.16 14.42
CA VAL A 16 0.19 13.61 14.29
C VAL A 16 1.49 14.36 14.52
N ASP A 17 1.73 15.38 13.73
CA ASP A 17 2.89 16.27 13.90
C ASP A 17 2.67 17.19 15.10
N SER A 18 3.01 16.70 16.28
CA SER A 18 2.91 17.45 17.53
C SER A 18 3.94 16.97 18.54
N SER A 19 4.76 17.88 19.04
CA SER A 19 5.74 17.59 20.11
C SER A 19 5.09 17.31 21.48
N GLY A 20 3.81 17.62 21.64
CA GLY A 20 3.08 17.40 22.89
C GLY A 20 2.44 16.03 23.06
N VAL A 21 2.64 15.10 22.12
CA VAL A 21 2.18 13.71 22.25
C VAL A 21 3.07 12.96 23.22
N SER A 22 2.46 12.36 24.25
CA SER A 22 3.18 11.65 25.32
C SER A 22 3.69 10.28 24.87
N VAL A 23 2.90 9.57 24.07
CA VAL A 23 3.22 8.22 23.57
C VAL A 23 2.66 8.07 22.16
N ARG A 24 3.44 7.42 21.30
CA ARG A 24 3.05 7.00 19.96
C ARG A 24 3.15 5.48 19.87
N ILE A 25 2.09 4.84 19.43
CA ILE A 25 2.02 3.39 19.23
C ILE A 25 1.50 3.17 17.81
N GLY A 26 2.30 2.54 16.97
CA GLY A 26 1.91 2.32 15.57
C GLY A 26 2.81 1.32 14.88
N THR A 27 2.54 1.09 13.62
CA THR A 27 3.34 0.27 12.72
C THR A 27 4.62 1.02 12.34
N ASP A 28 5.76 0.33 12.29
CA ASP A 28 6.91 0.80 11.54
C ASP A 28 6.58 0.76 10.04
N ASN A 29 6.05 1.88 9.53
CA ASN A 29 5.54 1.95 8.18
C ASN A 29 6.64 1.86 7.11
N ILE A 30 7.87 2.31 7.42
CA ILE A 30 9.01 2.14 6.51
C ILE A 30 9.38 0.65 6.42
N ALA A 31 9.48 -0.05 7.54
CA ALA A 31 9.73 -1.50 7.54
C ALA A 31 8.60 -2.27 6.85
N ALA A 32 7.34 -1.93 7.11
CA ALA A 32 6.19 -2.52 6.44
C ALA A 32 6.22 -2.26 4.91
N GLY A 33 6.64 -1.07 4.50
CA GLY A 33 6.88 -0.73 3.11
C GLY A 33 7.96 -1.62 2.47
N ARG A 34 9.08 -1.86 3.16
CA ARG A 34 10.12 -2.78 2.68
C ARG A 34 9.58 -4.21 2.53
N MET A 35 8.82 -4.71 3.49
CA MET A 35 8.18 -6.02 3.39
C MET A 35 7.27 -6.12 2.16
N SER A 36 6.51 -5.06 1.85
CA SER A 36 5.69 -5.03 0.64
C SER A 36 6.52 -4.99 -0.64
N GLY A 37 7.68 -4.34 -0.61
CA GLY A 37 8.65 -4.35 -1.70
C GLY A 37 9.23 -5.74 -1.95
N GLU A 38 9.62 -6.45 -0.90
CA GLU A 38 10.07 -7.83 -0.98
C GLU A 38 8.99 -8.75 -1.55
N ALA A 39 7.75 -8.62 -1.08
CA ALA A 39 6.62 -9.37 -1.61
C ALA A 39 6.33 -9.04 -3.09
N ALA A 40 6.50 -7.79 -3.50
CA ALA A 40 6.34 -7.35 -4.89
C ALA A 40 7.42 -7.91 -5.81
N LEU A 41 8.62 -8.18 -5.30
CA LEU A 41 9.72 -8.80 -6.03
C LEU A 41 9.68 -10.34 -5.98
N ASP A 42 8.83 -10.95 -5.16
CA ASP A 42 8.60 -12.40 -5.10
C ASP A 42 7.74 -12.86 -6.29
N THR A 43 8.28 -12.68 -7.47
CA THR A 43 7.67 -13.04 -8.75
C THR A 43 8.73 -13.63 -9.68
N ALA A 44 8.30 -14.55 -10.55
CA ALA A 44 9.16 -15.17 -11.56
C ALA A 44 9.48 -14.24 -12.75
N GLN A 45 9.02 -12.99 -12.75
CA GLN A 45 9.24 -12.05 -13.84
C GLN A 45 10.71 -11.62 -13.92
N GLU A 46 11.29 -11.74 -15.11
CA GLU A 46 12.65 -11.26 -15.40
C GLU A 46 12.72 -9.73 -15.57
N LYS A 47 11.60 -9.11 -15.91
CA LYS A 47 11.45 -7.66 -16.03
C LYS A 47 10.24 -7.24 -15.22
N ILE A 48 10.46 -6.35 -14.26
CA ILE A 48 9.43 -5.83 -13.36
C ILE A 48 9.14 -4.38 -13.70
N VAL A 49 7.87 -4.07 -13.92
CA VAL A 49 7.36 -2.71 -14.07
C VAL A 49 6.23 -2.53 -13.07
N VAL A 50 6.36 -1.55 -12.21
CA VAL A 50 5.53 -1.37 -11.03
C VAL A 50 4.57 -0.21 -11.21
N GLY A 51 3.30 -0.44 -10.91
CA GLY A 51 2.29 0.58 -10.70
C GLY A 51 2.04 0.80 -9.20
N ILE A 52 1.99 2.05 -8.79
CA ILE A 52 1.69 2.45 -7.41
C ILE A 52 0.40 3.26 -7.41
N VAL A 53 -0.59 2.82 -6.64
CA VAL A 53 -1.79 3.60 -6.33
C VAL A 53 -1.73 3.97 -4.86
N ASN A 54 -1.58 5.25 -4.52
CA ASN A 54 -1.35 5.68 -3.16
C ASN A 54 -2.21 6.87 -2.75
N ALA A 55 -2.50 6.98 -1.46
CA ALA A 55 -3.07 8.15 -0.80
C ALA A 55 -1.95 9.00 -0.14
N TYR A 56 -0.89 9.24 -0.89
CA TYR A 56 0.34 9.86 -0.41
C TYR A 56 0.13 11.23 0.25
N ALA A 57 -0.80 12.03 -0.28
CA ALA A 57 -1.08 13.37 0.23
C ALA A 57 -1.85 13.34 1.55
N GLU A 58 -2.63 12.29 1.82
CA GLU A 58 -3.57 12.25 2.93
C GLU A 58 -2.95 11.74 4.24
N THR A 59 -2.09 10.71 4.18
CA THR A 59 -1.59 10.06 5.39
C THR A 59 -0.08 9.91 5.41
N GLN A 60 0.51 10.11 6.58
CA GLN A 60 1.93 9.84 6.80
C GLN A 60 2.26 8.35 6.61
N ASN A 61 1.39 7.47 7.08
CA ASN A 61 1.55 6.02 6.93
C ASN A 61 1.76 5.63 5.46
N CYS A 62 0.94 6.15 4.54
CA CYS A 62 1.06 5.87 3.11
C CYS A 62 2.37 6.41 2.53
N ARG A 63 2.84 7.59 2.97
CA ARG A 63 4.13 8.13 2.54
C ARG A 63 5.31 7.25 2.97
N GLU A 64 5.30 6.83 4.23
CA GLU A 64 6.36 6.00 4.81
C GLU A 64 6.38 4.59 4.19
N ARG A 65 5.20 3.99 3.94
CA ARG A 65 5.07 2.70 3.26
C ARG A 65 5.62 2.78 1.83
N GLU A 66 5.25 3.82 1.07
CA GLU A 66 5.80 4.02 -0.27
C GLU A 66 7.32 4.25 -0.24
N GLN A 67 7.83 5.00 0.74
CA GLN A 67 9.27 5.18 0.89
C GLN A 67 9.99 3.83 1.06
N GLY A 68 9.59 3.02 2.04
CA GLY A 68 10.20 1.72 2.28
C GLY A 68 10.08 0.77 1.09
N PHE A 69 8.92 0.78 0.41
CA PHE A 69 8.68 0.01 -0.80
C PHE A 69 9.67 0.38 -1.91
N ARG A 70 9.83 1.68 -2.20
CA ARG A 70 10.76 2.15 -3.24
C ARG A 70 12.22 1.84 -2.90
N GLU A 71 12.61 1.88 -1.63
CA GLU A 71 13.97 1.53 -1.20
C GLU A 71 14.36 0.11 -1.65
N VAL A 72 13.42 -0.85 -1.53
CA VAL A 72 13.64 -2.24 -1.96
C VAL A 72 13.65 -2.36 -3.48
N LEU A 73 12.70 -1.73 -4.16
CA LEU A 73 12.62 -1.80 -5.62
C LEU A 73 13.87 -1.25 -6.32
N LEU A 74 14.43 -0.16 -5.81
CA LEU A 74 15.62 0.46 -6.38
C LEU A 74 16.87 -0.42 -6.26
N GLY A 75 16.86 -1.41 -5.38
CA GLY A 75 17.93 -2.40 -5.21
C GLY A 75 17.86 -3.57 -6.19
N ASP A 76 16.74 -3.78 -6.90
CA ASP A 76 16.57 -4.93 -7.80
C ASP A 76 16.73 -4.54 -9.27
N SER A 77 17.72 -5.13 -9.93
CA SER A 77 18.04 -4.85 -11.33
C SER A 77 16.94 -5.26 -12.32
N ARG A 78 15.98 -6.09 -11.93
CA ARG A 78 14.81 -6.46 -12.73
C ARG A 78 13.79 -5.32 -12.85
N VAL A 79 13.78 -4.37 -11.91
CA VAL A 79 12.87 -3.23 -11.95
C VAL A 79 13.28 -2.26 -13.05
N LYS A 80 12.41 -2.07 -14.04
CA LYS A 80 12.66 -1.25 -15.24
C LYS A 80 11.83 0.04 -15.27
N GLY A 81 10.78 0.13 -14.47
CA GLY A 81 9.94 1.33 -14.38
C GLY A 81 9.05 1.30 -13.15
N ILE A 82 8.76 2.49 -12.66
CA ILE A 82 7.82 2.71 -11.55
C ILE A 82 6.91 3.87 -11.93
N TYR A 83 5.63 3.59 -12.05
CA TYR A 83 4.59 4.58 -12.31
C TYR A 83 3.74 4.75 -11.05
N ALA A 84 3.43 5.98 -10.68
CA ALA A 84 2.68 6.24 -9.47
C ALA A 84 1.53 7.22 -9.73
N VAL A 85 0.39 6.96 -9.12
CA VAL A 85 -0.76 7.85 -9.08
C VAL A 85 -1.20 8.06 -7.64
N ASN A 86 -1.54 9.32 -7.32
CA ASN A 86 -2.06 9.68 -6.01
C ASN A 86 -3.57 9.91 -6.10
N VAL A 87 -4.29 9.29 -5.18
CA VAL A 87 -5.75 9.35 -5.07
C VAL A 87 -6.15 9.64 -3.62
N SER A 88 -7.42 9.86 -3.36
CA SER A 88 -7.94 9.85 -1.99
C SER A 88 -8.01 8.40 -1.44
N THR A 89 -8.23 8.27 -0.14
CA THR A 89 -8.42 6.96 0.52
C THR A 89 -9.82 6.43 0.22
N ASP A 90 -10.09 6.14 -1.05
CA ASP A 90 -11.36 5.65 -1.58
C ASP A 90 -11.15 4.52 -2.60
N ALA A 91 -11.91 3.42 -2.45
CA ALA A 91 -11.75 2.23 -3.29
C ALA A 91 -12.17 2.46 -4.75
N LEU A 92 -13.19 3.27 -5.00
CA LEU A 92 -13.63 3.57 -6.37
C LEU A 92 -12.62 4.44 -7.10
N GLU A 93 -12.11 5.49 -6.44
CA GLU A 93 -11.05 6.33 -7.00
C GLU A 93 -9.79 5.52 -7.27
N ALA A 94 -9.38 4.67 -6.33
CA ALA A 94 -8.24 3.78 -6.49
C ALA A 94 -8.42 2.83 -7.68
N ARG A 95 -9.61 2.24 -7.84
CA ARG A 95 -9.94 1.39 -8.99
C ARG A 95 -9.81 2.14 -10.31
N LEU A 96 -10.47 3.29 -10.43
CA LEU A 96 -10.46 4.07 -11.67
C LEU A 96 -9.05 4.54 -12.05
N ALA A 97 -8.27 4.94 -11.05
CA ALA A 97 -6.87 5.34 -11.24
C ALA A 97 -5.98 4.16 -11.64
N ALA A 98 -6.15 2.99 -11.02
CA ALA A 98 -5.44 1.77 -11.35
C ALA A 98 -5.79 1.28 -12.77
N GLU A 99 -7.08 1.28 -13.16
CA GLU A 99 -7.50 0.93 -14.51
C GLU A 99 -6.89 1.86 -15.56
N LYS A 100 -6.86 3.17 -15.28
CA LYS A 100 -6.23 4.14 -16.17
C LYS A 100 -4.73 3.87 -16.29
N LEU A 101 -4.06 3.68 -15.16
CA LEU A 101 -2.62 3.42 -15.10
C LEU A 101 -2.25 2.17 -15.90
N LEU A 102 -3.00 1.08 -15.76
CA LEU A 102 -2.79 -0.17 -16.48
C LEU A 102 -3.07 -0.06 -17.99
N ARG A 103 -4.00 0.81 -18.40
CA ARG A 103 -4.24 1.07 -19.83
C ARG A 103 -3.18 1.96 -20.47
N GLU A 104 -2.66 2.94 -19.75
CA GLU A 104 -1.60 3.84 -20.21
C GLU A 104 -0.22 3.15 -20.21
N HIS A 105 -0.02 2.20 -19.31
CA HIS A 105 1.22 1.45 -19.09
C HIS A 105 0.95 -0.06 -19.08
N PRO A 106 0.63 -0.69 -20.22
CA PRO A 106 0.30 -2.10 -20.29
C PRO A 106 1.47 -3.04 -19.94
N GLU A 107 2.69 -2.49 -19.84
CA GLU A 107 3.86 -3.21 -19.37
C GLU A 107 3.91 -3.41 -17.85
N ILE A 108 3.02 -2.77 -17.06
CA ILE A 108 2.93 -2.97 -15.61
C ILE A 108 2.53 -4.42 -15.31
N ASN A 109 3.37 -5.09 -14.54
CA ASN A 109 3.14 -6.47 -14.11
C ASN A 109 3.20 -6.65 -12.58
N VAL A 110 3.44 -5.57 -11.85
CA VAL A 110 3.29 -5.49 -10.38
C VAL A 110 2.46 -4.27 -10.05
N LEU A 111 1.49 -4.40 -9.13
CA LEU A 111 0.63 -3.29 -8.71
C LEU A 111 0.48 -3.29 -7.19
N ILE A 112 0.51 -2.10 -6.56
CA ILE A 112 0.38 -1.97 -5.10
C ILE A 112 -0.59 -0.87 -4.69
N GLY A 113 -1.32 -1.14 -3.58
CA GLY A 113 -2.06 -0.17 -2.78
C GLY A 113 -1.66 -0.26 -1.31
N PHE A 114 -1.46 0.86 -0.63
CA PHE A 114 -0.82 0.90 0.70
C PHE A 114 -1.78 0.90 1.89
N ASN A 115 -3.09 0.72 1.68
CA ASN A 115 -4.10 0.52 2.72
C ASN A 115 -5.29 -0.26 2.17
N GLU A 116 -6.26 -0.61 3.03
CA GLU A 116 -7.43 -1.41 2.65
C GLU A 116 -8.23 -0.85 1.46
N PRO A 117 -8.69 0.41 1.45
CA PRO A 117 -9.47 0.91 0.32
C PRO A 117 -8.70 0.86 -1.00
N LEU A 118 -7.39 1.15 -0.96
CA LEU A 118 -6.53 1.07 -2.14
C LEU A 118 -6.32 -0.39 -2.57
N ALA A 119 -6.20 -1.34 -1.61
CA ALA A 119 -6.13 -2.77 -1.89
C ALA A 119 -7.34 -3.25 -2.69
N VAL A 120 -8.53 -2.90 -2.21
CA VAL A 120 -9.80 -3.27 -2.87
C VAL A 120 -9.88 -2.67 -4.26
N GLY A 121 -9.54 -1.38 -4.42
CA GLY A 121 -9.55 -0.71 -5.71
C GLY A 121 -8.56 -1.31 -6.72
N VAL A 122 -7.35 -1.58 -6.30
CA VAL A 122 -6.30 -2.23 -7.11
C VAL A 122 -6.75 -3.61 -7.58
N ALA A 123 -7.26 -4.45 -6.68
CA ALA A 123 -7.73 -5.79 -7.02
C ALA A 123 -8.92 -5.76 -8.00
N GLN A 124 -9.88 -4.87 -7.77
CA GLN A 124 -11.00 -4.67 -8.68
C GLN A 124 -10.57 -4.20 -10.07
N ALA A 125 -9.55 -3.36 -10.16
CA ALA A 125 -9.00 -2.90 -11.44
C ALA A 125 -8.36 -4.06 -12.22
N VAL A 126 -7.55 -4.87 -11.55
CA VAL A 126 -6.92 -6.06 -12.14
C VAL A 126 -7.97 -7.04 -12.66
N ASP A 127 -9.00 -7.33 -11.85
CA ASP A 127 -10.09 -8.23 -12.22
C ASP A 127 -10.92 -7.70 -13.39
N SER A 128 -11.35 -6.43 -13.33
CA SER A 128 -12.18 -5.80 -14.38
C SER A 128 -11.50 -5.74 -15.75
N LEU A 129 -10.18 -5.70 -15.78
CA LEU A 129 -9.38 -5.72 -17.00
C LEU A 129 -8.98 -7.14 -17.45
N GLY A 130 -9.37 -8.18 -16.70
CA GLY A 130 -9.01 -9.57 -16.99
C GLY A 130 -7.52 -9.88 -16.82
N LEU A 131 -6.83 -9.15 -15.94
CA LEU A 131 -5.39 -9.25 -15.71
C LEU A 131 -5.03 -10.12 -14.49
N THR A 132 -6.02 -10.76 -13.85
CA THR A 132 -5.79 -11.68 -12.73
C THR A 132 -4.83 -12.78 -13.15
N GLY A 133 -3.77 -13.00 -12.35
CA GLY A 133 -2.67 -13.92 -12.65
C GLY A 133 -1.60 -13.38 -13.63
N GLN A 134 -1.83 -12.22 -14.26
CA GLN A 134 -0.84 -11.55 -15.10
C GLN A 134 -0.16 -10.38 -14.37
N VAL A 135 -0.93 -9.66 -13.54
CA VAL A 135 -0.43 -8.61 -12.68
C VAL A 135 -0.29 -9.14 -11.25
N HIS A 136 0.91 -9.08 -10.69
CA HIS A 136 1.22 -9.46 -9.32
C HIS A 136 0.83 -8.31 -8.38
N ALA A 137 -0.38 -8.35 -7.84
CA ALA A 137 -0.87 -7.33 -6.93
C ALA A 137 -0.44 -7.61 -5.48
N VAL A 138 0.08 -6.59 -4.81
CA VAL A 138 0.46 -6.62 -3.39
C VAL A 138 -0.29 -5.52 -2.66
N SER A 139 -0.66 -5.74 -1.41
CA SER A 139 -1.39 -4.74 -0.67
C SER A 139 -1.21 -4.83 0.84
N PHE A 140 -2.00 -4.05 1.57
CA PHE A 140 -1.96 -3.94 3.03
C PHE A 140 -3.29 -4.34 3.64
N ASP A 141 -3.21 -4.59 4.96
CA ASP A 141 -4.31 -4.89 5.85
C ASP A 141 -4.91 -6.30 5.70
N SER A 142 -5.72 -6.72 6.69
CA SER A 142 -6.22 -8.09 6.80
C SER A 142 -7.69 -8.15 7.22
N ASN A 143 -8.48 -7.15 6.87
CA ASN A 143 -9.91 -7.25 7.05
C ASN A 143 -10.51 -8.34 6.13
N ILE A 144 -11.78 -8.61 6.29
CA ILE A 144 -12.44 -9.70 5.56
C ILE A 144 -12.31 -9.54 4.04
N ASN A 145 -12.42 -8.31 3.54
CA ASN A 145 -12.31 -8.03 2.10
C ASN A 145 -10.90 -8.35 1.58
N CYS A 146 -9.85 -7.90 2.29
CA CYS A 146 -8.46 -8.17 1.90
C CYS A 146 -8.14 -9.67 1.93
N ILE A 147 -8.66 -10.40 2.94
CA ILE A 147 -8.49 -11.86 3.04
C ILE A 147 -9.17 -12.56 1.85
N GLU A 148 -10.39 -12.14 1.48
CA GLU A 148 -11.08 -12.68 0.30
C GLU A 148 -10.31 -12.42 -1.00
N LEU A 149 -9.72 -11.25 -1.17
CA LEU A 149 -8.88 -10.91 -2.32
C LEU A 149 -7.63 -11.82 -2.40
N LEU A 150 -7.01 -12.13 -1.26
CA LEU A 150 -5.89 -13.07 -1.19
C LEU A 150 -6.33 -14.50 -1.52
N GLN A 151 -7.47 -14.96 -0.97
CA GLN A 151 -8.00 -16.31 -1.21
C GLN A 151 -8.42 -16.54 -2.67
N THR A 152 -8.93 -15.52 -3.33
CA THR A 152 -9.30 -15.58 -4.76
C THR A 152 -8.11 -15.40 -5.71
N GLY A 153 -6.95 -15.03 -5.19
CA GLY A 153 -5.75 -14.74 -5.99
C GLY A 153 -5.79 -13.38 -6.70
N ALA A 154 -6.77 -12.54 -6.40
CA ALA A 154 -6.82 -11.17 -6.91
C ALA A 154 -5.67 -10.30 -6.34
N VAL A 155 -5.19 -10.65 -5.15
CA VAL A 155 -3.98 -10.11 -4.53
C VAL A 155 -3.07 -11.28 -4.18
N ALA A 156 -1.79 -11.18 -4.50
CA ALA A 156 -0.81 -12.23 -4.28
C ALA A 156 -0.22 -12.22 -2.86
N ALA A 157 -0.12 -11.04 -2.24
CA ALA A 157 0.39 -10.88 -0.89
C ALA A 157 -0.24 -9.70 -0.16
N LEU A 158 -0.37 -9.84 1.17
CA LEU A 158 -0.83 -8.79 2.07
C LEU A 158 0.21 -8.55 3.16
N VAL A 159 0.56 -7.29 3.41
CA VAL A 159 1.30 -6.88 4.59
C VAL A 159 0.33 -6.54 5.71
N VAL A 160 0.40 -7.28 6.81
CA VAL A 160 -0.57 -7.19 7.90
C VAL A 160 0.00 -6.43 9.08
N GLN A 161 -0.76 -5.47 9.59
CA GLN A 161 -0.43 -4.73 10.80
C GLN A 161 -0.84 -5.54 12.05
N ASN A 162 -0.01 -5.52 13.10
CA ASN A 162 -0.33 -6.18 14.36
C ASN A 162 -1.16 -5.24 15.26
N SER A 163 -2.43 -5.04 14.91
CA SER A 163 -3.34 -4.17 15.66
C SER A 163 -3.57 -4.64 17.10
N TYR A 164 -3.49 -5.95 17.37
CA TYR A 164 -3.58 -6.50 18.72
C TYR A 164 -2.43 -6.02 19.61
N ALA A 165 -1.21 -5.94 19.09
CA ALA A 165 -0.06 -5.45 19.85
C ALA A 165 -0.07 -3.93 20.04
N MET A 166 -0.87 -3.19 19.28
CA MET A 166 -1.02 -1.74 19.42
C MET A 166 -2.03 -1.36 20.54
N GLY A 167 -2.96 -2.22 20.90
CA GLY A 167 -3.96 -2.04 21.97
C GLY A 167 -3.68 -2.89 23.16
#